data_e2ae9e8cff954f21926a1446972549ab
#
_entry.id   e2ae9e8cff954f21926a1446972549ab
#
_cell.length_a   1.000
_cell.length_b   1.000
_cell.length_c   1.000
_cell.angle_alpha   90.00
_cell.angle_beta   90.00
_cell.angle_gamma   90.00
#
_symmetry.space_group_name_H-M   'P 1'
#
loop_
_entity.id
_entity.type
_entity.pdbx_description
1 polymer ?
#
loop_
_entity_poly.entity_id
_entity_poly.type
_entity_poly.pdbx_seq_one_letter_code
_entity_poly.pdbx_strand_id
1 'polypeptide(L)'
;MVILIKILILLICVVIIAFTVNGLFKKKENEMSFGEALDLTGLPIVTFTQGEHKLNFLLDSGANKSVINSDHLKALRHTPTGEKCAVFGMEGNSVETYFTTIPFTYKNRSYTEEFQVVDLNSAINQVKAESGVNFIGIIGNSFLQKYKYVLDFDENKAYTKK
;
A
#
# COMPACT_ATOMS: atom_id res chain seq x y z
N MET A 1 -11.68 -53.73 -7.20
CA MET A 1 -11.24 -53.10 -5.92
C MET A 1 -9.96 -52.29 -6.09
N VAL A 2 -8.86 -52.80 -6.61
CA VAL A 2 -7.56 -52.11 -6.75
C VAL A 2 -7.63 -50.87 -7.66
N ILE A 3 -8.37 -50.88 -8.76
CA ILE A 3 -8.53 -49.76 -9.68
C ILE A 3 -9.29 -48.60 -9.02
N LEU A 4 -10.32 -48.91 -8.25
CA LEU A 4 -11.12 -47.88 -7.54
C LEU A 4 -10.29 -47.15 -6.49
N ILE A 5 -9.40 -47.86 -5.78
CA ILE A 5 -8.47 -47.27 -4.80
C ILE A 5 -7.45 -46.36 -5.50
N LYS A 6 -6.92 -46.74 -6.66
CA LYS A 6 -5.99 -45.88 -7.43
C LYS A 6 -6.66 -44.61 -7.91
N ILE A 7 -7.90 -44.66 -8.39
CA ILE A 7 -8.68 -43.47 -8.81
C ILE A 7 -8.93 -42.57 -7.62
N LEU A 8 -9.29 -43.12 -6.46
CA LEU A 8 -9.53 -42.32 -5.25
C LEU A 8 -8.26 -41.59 -4.78
N ILE A 9 -7.11 -42.26 -4.79
CA ILE A 9 -5.83 -41.68 -4.43
C ILE A 9 -5.46 -40.56 -5.40
N LEU A 10 -5.65 -40.75 -6.71
CA LEU A 10 -5.38 -39.72 -7.72
C LEU A 10 -6.26 -38.47 -7.49
N LEU A 11 -7.55 -38.66 -7.19
CA LEU A 11 -8.49 -37.56 -6.91
C LEU A 11 -8.07 -36.79 -5.66
N ILE A 12 -7.65 -37.44 -4.59
CA ILE A 12 -7.14 -36.81 -3.37
C ILE A 12 -5.88 -36.00 -3.67
N CYS A 13 -4.94 -36.53 -4.44
CA CYS A 13 -3.73 -35.82 -4.84
C CYS A 13 -4.05 -34.56 -5.64
N VAL A 14 -4.98 -34.60 -6.59
CA VAL A 14 -5.41 -33.44 -7.38
C VAL A 14 -6.04 -32.36 -6.49
N VAL A 15 -6.88 -32.75 -5.53
CA VAL A 15 -7.48 -31.82 -4.58
C VAL A 15 -6.42 -31.15 -3.70
N ILE A 16 -5.46 -31.92 -3.18
CA ILE A 16 -4.37 -31.38 -2.36
C ILE A 16 -3.51 -30.40 -3.17
N ILE A 17 -3.16 -30.74 -4.41
CA ILE A 17 -2.40 -29.87 -5.30
C ILE A 17 -3.18 -28.57 -5.57
N ALA A 18 -4.48 -28.65 -5.87
CA ALA A 18 -5.32 -27.48 -6.09
C ALA A 18 -5.39 -26.56 -4.86
N PHE A 19 -5.51 -27.12 -3.65
CA PHE A 19 -5.49 -26.33 -2.40
C PHE A 19 -4.14 -25.68 -2.13
N THR A 20 -3.03 -26.39 -2.38
CA THR A 20 -1.68 -25.83 -2.17
C THR A 20 -1.37 -24.72 -3.17
N VAL A 21 -1.70 -24.92 -4.45
CA VAL A 21 -1.53 -23.92 -5.51
C VAL A 21 -2.38 -22.67 -5.22
N ASN A 22 -3.66 -22.82 -4.89
CA ASN A 22 -4.52 -21.69 -4.53
C ASN A 22 -4.01 -20.95 -3.28
N GLY A 23 -3.47 -21.68 -2.30
CA GLY A 23 -2.87 -21.08 -1.10
C GLY A 23 -1.64 -20.23 -1.42
N LEU A 24 -0.78 -20.68 -2.34
CA LEU A 24 0.40 -19.96 -2.79
C LEU A 24 0.04 -18.70 -3.60
N PHE A 25 -0.94 -18.81 -4.53
CA PHE A 25 -1.42 -17.64 -5.28
C PHE A 25 -2.02 -16.57 -4.36
N LYS A 26 -2.85 -16.97 -3.39
CA LYS A 26 -3.47 -16.04 -2.43
C LYS A 26 -2.45 -15.33 -1.54
N LYS A 27 -1.34 -16.02 -1.20
CA LYS A 27 -0.23 -15.41 -0.44
C LYS A 27 0.47 -14.34 -1.28
N LYS A 28 0.74 -14.62 -2.56
CA LYS A 28 1.42 -13.70 -3.48
C LYS A 28 0.58 -12.45 -3.82
N GLU A 29 -0.76 -12.54 -3.82
CA GLU A 29 -1.66 -11.40 -4.02
C GLU A 29 -1.66 -10.42 -2.85
N ASN A 30 -1.37 -10.88 -1.64
CA ASN A 30 -1.36 -10.08 -0.43
C ASN A 30 0.02 -9.46 -0.12
N GLU A 31 1.03 -9.74 -0.92
CA GLU A 31 2.38 -9.23 -0.75
C GLU A 31 2.61 -7.99 -1.63
N MET A 32 3.06 -6.91 -1.01
CA MET A 32 3.51 -5.67 -1.67
C MET A 32 5.02 -5.62 -1.59
N SER A 33 5.70 -5.52 -2.74
CA SER A 33 7.15 -5.39 -2.81
C SER A 33 7.56 -3.92 -2.85
N PHE A 34 8.59 -3.58 -2.09
CA PHE A 34 9.23 -2.27 -2.10
C PHE A 34 10.75 -2.35 -2.29
N GLY A 35 11.28 -3.53 -2.63
CA GLY A 35 12.73 -3.76 -2.74
C GLY A 35 13.41 -2.82 -3.71
N GLU A 36 12.89 -2.70 -4.93
CA GLU A 36 13.47 -1.81 -5.95
C GLU A 36 13.52 -0.35 -5.48
N ALA A 37 12.45 0.14 -4.86
CA ALA A 37 12.42 1.49 -4.34
C ALA A 37 13.36 1.67 -3.15
N LEU A 38 13.45 0.68 -2.28
CA LEU A 38 14.36 0.69 -1.13
C LEU A 38 15.82 0.76 -1.58
N ASP A 39 16.21 0.00 -2.60
CA ASP A 39 17.56 0.02 -3.17
C ASP A 39 17.93 1.39 -3.77
N LEU A 40 16.96 2.08 -4.37
CA LEU A 40 17.17 3.37 -5.01
C LEU A 40 17.12 4.56 -4.04
N THR A 41 16.26 4.50 -3.04
CA THR A 41 15.91 5.66 -2.20
C THR A 41 16.22 5.47 -0.72
N GLY A 42 16.47 4.24 -0.27
CA GLY A 42 16.46 3.89 1.15
C GLY A 42 15.06 3.90 1.80
N LEU A 43 13.99 4.07 1.01
CA LEU A 43 12.62 4.23 1.49
C LEU A 43 11.70 3.12 0.96
N PRO A 44 10.80 2.54 1.80
CA PRO A 44 9.86 1.51 1.41
C PRO A 44 8.68 2.11 0.62
N ILE A 45 8.88 2.38 -0.67
CA ILE A 45 7.86 2.95 -1.56
C ILE A 45 7.18 1.83 -2.34
N VAL A 46 5.85 1.80 -2.30
CA VAL A 46 5.00 0.84 -3.02
C VAL A 46 4.15 1.55 -4.05
N THR A 47 4.07 0.98 -5.26
CA THR A 47 3.24 1.51 -6.34
C THR A 47 1.87 0.85 -6.33
N PHE A 48 0.86 1.63 -6.04
CA PHE A 48 -0.56 1.29 -6.23
C PHE A 48 -1.06 1.84 -7.57
N THR A 49 -2.33 1.58 -7.90
CA THR A 49 -2.96 2.11 -9.10
C THR A 49 -4.36 2.66 -8.81
N GLN A 50 -4.77 3.68 -9.54
CA GLN A 50 -6.15 4.12 -9.64
C GLN A 50 -6.48 4.32 -11.13
N GLY A 51 -7.19 3.36 -11.73
CA GLY A 51 -7.31 3.28 -13.17
C GLY A 51 -5.92 3.14 -13.81
N GLU A 52 -5.56 4.05 -14.71
CA GLU A 52 -4.25 4.09 -15.39
C GLU A 52 -3.17 4.85 -14.60
N HIS A 53 -3.54 5.54 -13.52
CA HIS A 53 -2.60 6.30 -12.71
C HIS A 53 -1.79 5.38 -11.79
N LYS A 54 -0.47 5.50 -11.83
CA LYS A 54 0.44 4.89 -10.87
C LYS A 54 0.61 5.80 -9.67
N LEU A 55 0.39 5.26 -8.48
CA LEU A 55 0.38 5.97 -7.21
C LEU A 55 1.50 5.42 -6.33
N ASN A 56 2.62 6.12 -6.26
CA ASN A 56 3.73 5.74 -5.40
C ASN A 56 3.50 6.29 -3.99
N PHE A 57 3.40 5.42 -3.00
CA PHE A 57 3.26 5.79 -1.60
C PHE A 57 4.44 5.26 -0.78
N LEU A 58 4.99 6.11 0.07
CA LEU A 58 5.91 5.71 1.13
C LEU A 58 5.12 4.98 2.22
N LEU A 59 5.56 3.78 2.62
CA LEU A 59 5.02 3.09 3.79
C LEU A 59 5.74 3.57 5.05
N ASP A 60 5.02 4.20 5.97
CA ASP A 60 5.61 4.76 7.19
C ASP A 60 4.80 4.37 8.43
N SER A 61 5.33 3.45 9.22
CA SER A 61 4.73 3.03 10.49
C SER A 61 4.82 4.10 11.59
N GLY A 62 5.63 5.13 11.41
CA GLY A 62 5.74 6.28 12.31
C GLY A 62 4.65 7.33 12.08
N ALA A 63 4.06 7.38 10.88
CA ALA A 63 2.93 8.24 10.58
C ALA A 63 1.63 7.66 11.13
N ASN A 64 0.93 8.37 12.01
CA ASN A 64 -0.33 7.89 12.58
C ASN A 64 -1.44 7.77 11.52
N LYS A 65 -1.56 8.75 10.65
CA LYS A 65 -2.54 8.83 9.55
C LYS A 65 -1.83 8.77 8.20
N SER A 66 -2.54 8.31 7.18
CA SER A 66 -2.08 8.42 5.80
C SER A 66 -2.19 9.86 5.32
N VAL A 67 -1.26 10.28 4.46
CA VAL A 67 -1.13 11.67 3.98
C VAL A 67 -1.01 11.67 2.46
N ILE A 68 -1.66 12.62 1.79
CA ILE A 68 -1.58 12.83 0.35
C ILE A 68 -1.13 14.26 0.03
N ASN A 69 -0.24 14.41 -0.94
CA ASN A 69 0.17 15.73 -1.41
C ASN A 69 -0.99 16.44 -2.13
N SER A 70 -1.28 17.67 -1.72
CA SER A 70 -2.39 18.48 -2.25
C SER A 70 -2.37 18.63 -3.76
N ASP A 71 -1.20 18.78 -4.38
CA ASP A 71 -1.07 18.97 -5.82
C ASP A 71 -1.45 17.73 -6.62
N HIS A 72 -1.18 16.52 -6.08
CA HIS A 72 -1.51 15.27 -6.75
C HIS A 72 -2.99 14.91 -6.65
N LEU A 73 -3.69 15.43 -5.63
CA LEU A 73 -5.10 15.11 -5.38
C LEU A 73 -6.01 15.49 -6.55
N LYS A 74 -5.71 16.57 -7.27
CA LYS A 74 -6.52 17.06 -8.41
C LYS A 74 -6.66 16.06 -9.55
N ALA A 75 -5.69 15.16 -9.71
CA ALA A 75 -5.69 14.14 -10.76
C ALA A 75 -6.36 12.82 -10.31
N LEU A 76 -6.76 12.71 -9.04
CA LEU A 76 -7.25 11.47 -8.45
C LEU A 76 -8.76 11.52 -8.21
N ARG A 77 -9.39 10.37 -8.37
CA ARG A 77 -10.77 10.18 -7.88
C ARG A 77 -10.72 10.07 -6.35
N HIS A 78 -11.40 10.98 -5.68
CA HIS A 78 -11.45 11.05 -4.23
C HIS A 78 -12.80 11.56 -3.74
N THR A 79 -13.08 11.40 -2.44
CA THR A 79 -14.31 11.89 -1.81
C THR A 79 -13.93 12.61 -0.53
N PRO A 80 -14.12 13.93 -0.42
CA PRO A 80 -13.89 14.68 0.81
C PRO A 80 -14.79 14.14 1.93
N THR A 81 -14.22 14.01 3.15
CA THR A 81 -14.99 13.51 4.31
C THR A 81 -15.75 14.63 5.02
N GLY A 82 -15.39 15.88 4.77
CA GLY A 82 -15.93 17.05 5.48
C GLY A 82 -15.24 17.33 6.81
N GLU A 83 -14.36 16.46 7.27
CA GLU A 83 -13.58 16.65 8.48
C GLU A 83 -12.38 17.57 8.21
N LYS A 84 -12.11 18.45 9.17
CA LYS A 84 -10.96 19.36 9.15
C LYS A 84 -10.13 19.16 10.40
N CYS A 85 -8.83 19.37 10.29
CA CYS A 85 -7.91 19.40 11.43
C CYS A 85 -6.82 20.44 11.24
N ALA A 86 -6.19 20.84 12.33
CA ALA A 86 -5.00 21.68 12.29
C ALA A 86 -3.75 20.80 12.32
N VAL A 87 -2.81 21.06 11.41
CA VAL A 87 -1.46 20.49 11.47
C VAL A 87 -0.52 21.54 12.00
N PHE A 88 0.23 21.19 13.03
CA PHE A 88 1.28 22.05 13.55
C PHE A 88 2.57 21.75 12.79
N GLY A 89 3.05 22.73 12.04
CA GLY A 89 4.39 22.67 11.45
C GLY A 89 5.48 22.80 12.53
N MET A 90 6.71 22.41 12.18
CA MET A 90 7.86 22.51 13.09
C MET A 90 8.14 23.95 13.58
N GLU A 91 7.63 24.97 12.87
CA GLU A 91 7.75 26.40 13.20
C GLU A 91 6.61 26.91 14.11
N GLY A 92 5.73 26.03 14.59
CA GLY A 92 4.62 26.40 15.47
C GLY A 92 3.40 27.02 14.76
N ASN A 93 3.44 27.19 13.45
CA ASN A 93 2.30 27.65 12.67
C ASN A 93 1.32 26.51 12.46
N SER A 94 0.03 26.74 12.73
CA SER A 94 -1.02 25.76 12.41
C SER A 94 -1.58 26.03 11.03
N VAL A 95 -1.62 24.98 10.19
CA VAL A 95 -2.28 25.03 8.89
C VAL A 95 -3.56 24.19 8.98
N GLU A 96 -4.71 24.78 8.65
CA GLU A 96 -5.95 24.02 8.54
C GLU A 96 -5.86 23.09 7.32
N THR A 97 -6.15 21.82 7.54
CA THR A 97 -6.17 20.81 6.50
C THR A 97 -7.47 20.01 6.61
N TYR A 98 -7.75 19.19 5.60
CA TYR A 98 -8.95 18.37 5.52
C TYR A 98 -8.62 16.93 5.16
N PHE A 99 -9.60 16.04 5.37
CA PHE A 99 -9.48 14.65 5.03
C PHE A 99 -10.26 14.32 3.76
N THR A 100 -9.73 13.34 3.03
CA THR A 100 -10.37 12.80 1.84
C THR A 100 -10.15 11.30 1.74
N THR A 101 -11.12 10.59 1.23
CA THR A 101 -11.06 9.15 1.00
C THR A 101 -10.66 8.88 -0.45
N ILE A 102 -9.64 8.06 -0.66
CA ILE A 102 -9.12 7.68 -1.98
C ILE A 102 -9.23 6.16 -2.15
N PRO A 103 -9.95 5.67 -3.18
CA PRO A 103 -9.91 4.28 -3.58
C PRO A 103 -8.72 4.01 -4.49
N PHE A 104 -8.01 2.92 -4.28
CA PHE A 104 -6.88 2.48 -5.11
C PHE A 104 -6.73 0.96 -5.08
N THR A 105 -5.90 0.43 -5.96
CA THR A 105 -5.70 -1.02 -6.10
C THR A 105 -4.21 -1.37 -6.05
N TYR A 106 -3.92 -2.56 -5.59
CA TYR A 106 -2.61 -3.20 -5.74
C TYR A 106 -2.84 -4.62 -6.21
N LYS A 107 -2.33 -4.94 -7.41
CA LYS A 107 -2.68 -6.19 -8.11
C LYS A 107 -4.22 -6.33 -8.19
N ASN A 108 -4.77 -7.44 -7.71
CA ASN A 108 -6.20 -7.74 -7.74
C ASN A 108 -6.97 -7.30 -6.48
N ARG A 109 -6.32 -6.56 -5.57
CA ARG A 109 -6.95 -6.08 -4.33
C ARG A 109 -7.29 -4.61 -4.39
N SER A 110 -8.50 -4.30 -3.96
CA SER A 110 -8.98 -2.93 -3.81
C SER A 110 -8.82 -2.47 -2.37
N TYR A 111 -8.41 -1.23 -2.21
CA TYR A 111 -8.24 -0.55 -0.94
C TYR A 111 -8.99 0.78 -0.97
N THR A 112 -9.36 1.23 0.20
CA THR A 112 -9.94 2.56 0.42
C THR A 112 -9.33 3.09 1.69
N GLU A 113 -8.67 4.25 1.62
CA GLU A 113 -8.01 4.86 2.75
C GLU A 113 -8.38 6.33 2.86
N GLU A 114 -8.44 6.82 4.08
CA GLU A 114 -8.60 8.21 4.41
C GLU A 114 -7.23 8.89 4.52
N PHE A 115 -7.06 9.94 3.74
CA PHE A 115 -5.83 10.72 3.69
C PHE A 115 -6.05 12.11 4.22
N GLN A 116 -5.13 12.58 5.03
CA GLN A 116 -4.98 13.99 5.33
C GLN A 116 -4.30 14.68 4.16
N VAL A 117 -4.86 15.79 3.70
CA VAL A 117 -4.34 16.55 2.55
C VAL A 117 -3.37 17.60 3.04
N VAL A 118 -2.11 17.48 2.66
CA VAL A 118 -1.05 18.42 3.05
C VAL A 118 -0.12 18.74 1.88
N ASP A 119 0.66 19.79 2.00
CA ASP A 119 1.75 20.07 1.07
C ASP A 119 2.99 19.26 1.46
N LEU A 120 3.37 18.30 0.60
CA LEU A 120 4.57 17.47 0.72
C LEU A 120 5.65 17.83 -0.32
N ASN A 121 5.48 18.94 -1.06
CA ASN A 121 6.34 19.24 -2.20
C ASN A 121 7.83 19.30 -1.83
N SER A 122 8.18 19.85 -0.68
CA SER A 122 9.57 19.92 -0.22
C SER A 122 10.18 18.52 -0.06
N ALA A 123 9.51 17.60 0.66
CA ALA A 123 9.98 16.24 0.88
C ALA A 123 10.04 15.42 -0.42
N ILE A 124 9.02 15.56 -1.27
CA ILE A 124 8.95 14.89 -2.57
C ILE A 124 10.10 15.34 -3.47
N ASN A 125 10.35 16.64 -3.56
CA ASN A 125 11.41 17.20 -4.39
C ASN A 125 12.80 16.79 -3.91
N GLN A 126 13.01 16.69 -2.60
CA GLN A 126 14.26 16.20 -2.03
C GLN A 126 14.52 14.75 -2.44
N VAL A 127 13.60 13.85 -2.19
CA VAL A 127 13.75 12.42 -2.57
C VAL A 127 13.94 12.27 -4.07
N LYS A 128 13.18 13.01 -4.86
CA LYS A 128 13.30 13.00 -6.33
C LYS A 128 14.67 13.49 -6.82
N ALA A 129 15.22 14.53 -6.18
CA ALA A 129 16.54 15.05 -6.55
C ALA A 129 17.67 14.07 -6.23
N GLU A 130 17.55 13.30 -5.15
CA GLU A 130 18.56 12.36 -4.67
C GLU A 130 18.50 11.02 -5.42
N SER A 131 17.31 10.53 -5.78
CA SER A 131 17.11 9.16 -6.28
C SER A 131 16.43 9.05 -7.66
N GLY A 132 15.84 10.15 -8.14
CA GLY A 132 14.98 10.12 -9.34
C GLY A 132 13.57 9.56 -9.10
N VAL A 133 13.31 8.97 -7.93
CA VAL A 133 12.02 8.39 -7.57
C VAL A 133 11.08 9.47 -7.05
N ASN A 134 9.82 9.41 -7.49
CA ASN A 134 8.76 10.31 -7.01
C ASN A 134 7.70 9.53 -6.23
N PHE A 135 7.18 10.11 -5.15
CA PHE A 135 6.01 9.59 -4.44
C PHE A 135 4.96 10.70 -4.30
N ILE A 136 3.72 10.33 -4.02
CA ILE A 136 2.60 11.29 -3.96
C ILE A 136 2.00 11.43 -2.58
N GLY A 137 2.41 10.60 -1.64
CA GLY A 137 1.88 10.58 -0.29
C GLY A 137 2.49 9.47 0.56
N ILE A 138 2.01 9.37 1.77
CA ILE A 138 2.46 8.44 2.79
C ILE A 138 1.30 7.55 3.20
N ILE A 139 1.51 6.25 3.21
CA ILE A 139 0.60 5.28 3.82
C ILE A 139 1.03 5.10 5.27
N GLY A 140 0.19 5.56 6.18
CA GLY A 140 0.45 5.54 7.61
C GLY A 140 -0.06 4.30 8.34
N ASN A 141 0.06 4.35 9.65
CA ASN A 141 -0.31 3.27 10.55
C ASN A 141 -1.80 2.94 10.53
N SER A 142 -2.69 3.92 10.25
CA SER A 142 -4.12 3.71 10.04
C SER A 142 -4.39 2.64 8.98
N PHE A 143 -3.72 2.72 7.83
CA PHE A 143 -3.83 1.73 6.76
C PHE A 143 -3.22 0.38 7.16
N LEU A 144 -2.00 0.40 7.71
CA LEU A 144 -1.28 -0.82 8.08
C LEU A 144 -2.08 -1.65 9.10
N GLN A 145 -2.68 -1.00 10.09
CA GLN A 145 -3.55 -1.65 11.08
C GLN A 145 -4.87 -2.13 10.48
N LYS A 146 -5.55 -1.29 9.70
CA LYS A 146 -6.83 -1.61 9.06
C LYS A 146 -6.74 -2.85 8.20
N TYR A 147 -5.67 -2.97 7.43
CA TYR A 147 -5.45 -4.08 6.51
C TYR A 147 -4.49 -5.13 7.07
N LYS A 148 -4.03 -4.98 8.32
CA LYS A 148 -3.18 -5.93 9.07
C LYS A 148 -1.86 -6.26 8.36
N TYR A 149 -1.22 -5.24 7.81
CA TYR A 149 0.08 -5.37 7.16
C TYR A 149 1.23 -5.45 8.16
N VAL A 150 2.21 -6.26 7.80
CA VAL A 150 3.54 -6.35 8.41
C VAL A 150 4.53 -5.81 7.41
N LEU A 151 5.42 -4.93 7.84
CA LEU A 151 6.57 -4.49 7.07
C LEU A 151 7.73 -5.43 7.37
N ASP A 152 8.27 -6.05 6.34
CA ASP A 152 9.37 -7.02 6.43
C ASP A 152 10.54 -6.48 5.61
N PHE A 153 11.54 -5.97 6.30
CA PHE A 153 12.74 -5.41 5.69
C PHE A 153 13.79 -6.47 5.36
N ASP A 154 13.66 -7.70 5.87
CA ASP A 154 14.49 -8.81 5.46
C ASP A 154 14.11 -9.31 4.06
N GLU A 155 12.81 -9.43 3.83
CA GLU A 155 12.24 -9.85 2.55
C GLU A 155 11.87 -8.68 1.63
N ASN A 156 12.10 -7.44 2.03
CA ASN A 156 11.77 -6.19 1.30
C ASN A 156 10.32 -6.13 0.80
N LYS A 157 9.38 -6.48 1.67
CA LYS A 157 7.95 -6.54 1.33
C LYS A 157 7.03 -6.20 2.50
N ALA A 158 5.79 -5.83 2.16
CA ALA A 158 4.70 -5.75 3.12
C ALA A 158 3.67 -6.85 2.84
N TYR A 159 3.19 -7.52 3.87
CA TYR A 159 2.22 -8.61 3.71
C TYR A 159 1.24 -8.70 4.89
N THR A 160 0.10 -9.35 4.68
CA THR A 160 -0.85 -9.64 5.75
C THR A 160 -0.56 -11.03 6.33
N LYS A 161 -0.47 -11.15 7.66
CA LYS A 161 -0.49 -12.47 8.33
C LYS A 161 -1.88 -13.10 8.15
N LYS A 162 -1.88 -14.41 7.87
CA LYS A 162 -3.10 -15.24 7.88
C LYS A 162 -3.55 -15.50 9.31
#